data_ce0037f2f1895aacdb9bdfff7cd06fe5
#
_entry.id   ce0037f2f1895aacdb9bdfff7cd06fe5
#
_cell.length_a   1.000
_cell.length_b   1.000
_cell.length_c   1.000
_cell.angle_alpha   90.00
_cell.angle_beta   90.00
_cell.angle_gamma   90.00
#
_symmetry.space_group_name_H-M   'P 1'
#
loop_
_entity.id
_entity.type
_entity.pdbx_description
1 polymer ?
#
loop_
_entity_poly.entity_id
_entity_poly.type
_entity_poly.pdbx_seq_one_letter_code
_entity_poly.pdbx_strand_id
1 'polypeptide(L)'
;VPRTLPALSRAAKLSKRAARVGFDWPDSKGVIAKIREELAEVEEALDAGDQQHAQEEVGDLLFAVTNLARTLNADPEQCLRTTNAKFERRFRYVEGELSAAQRPLTEASLDEMEAHWQAAKAEEKQSTHS
;
A
#
# COMPACT_ATOMS: atom_id res chain seq x y z
N VAL A 1 7.86 -19.22 12.92
CA VAL A 1 8.15 -18.02 12.11
C VAL A 1 8.95 -17.03 12.96
N PRO A 2 10.14 -16.62 12.50
CA PRO A 2 10.97 -15.71 13.31
C PRO A 2 10.29 -14.37 13.58
N ARG A 3 10.45 -13.87 14.81
CA ARG A 3 9.91 -12.57 15.22
C ARG A 3 10.73 -11.39 14.69
N THR A 4 11.95 -11.67 14.23
CA THR A 4 12.86 -10.65 13.70
C THR A 4 12.56 -10.26 12.25
N LEU A 5 11.68 -10.98 11.56
CA LEU A 5 11.28 -10.64 10.20
C LEU A 5 10.50 -9.33 10.15
N PRO A 6 10.64 -8.56 9.07
CA PRO A 6 9.73 -7.42 8.84
C PRO A 6 8.27 -7.86 8.90
N ALA A 7 7.39 -6.96 9.34
CA ALA A 7 6.00 -7.32 9.65
C ALA A 7 5.24 -7.91 8.46
N LEU A 8 5.40 -7.37 7.26
CA LEU A 8 4.71 -7.90 6.08
C LEU A 8 5.24 -9.28 5.70
N SER A 9 6.55 -9.47 5.75
CA SER A 9 7.17 -10.78 5.49
C SER A 9 6.69 -11.81 6.51
N ARG A 10 6.60 -11.42 7.77
CA ARG A 10 6.13 -12.29 8.84
C ARG A 10 4.66 -12.67 8.62
N ALA A 11 3.81 -11.70 8.26
CA ALA A 11 2.40 -11.94 7.96
C ALA A 11 2.24 -12.93 6.80
N ALA A 12 3.03 -12.78 5.74
CA ALA A 12 3.01 -13.70 4.61
C ALA A 12 3.36 -15.13 5.03
N LYS A 13 4.39 -15.28 5.86
CA LYS A 13 4.80 -16.62 6.35
C LYS A 13 3.79 -17.23 7.29
N LEU A 14 3.19 -16.42 8.17
CA LEU A 14 2.14 -16.90 9.07
C LEU A 14 0.93 -17.41 8.29
N SER A 15 0.46 -16.65 7.30
CA SER A 15 -0.68 -17.06 6.49
C SER A 15 -0.38 -18.26 5.62
N LYS A 16 0.83 -18.37 5.05
CA LYS A 16 1.25 -19.52 4.28
C LYS A 16 1.27 -20.79 5.14
N ARG A 17 1.75 -20.67 6.38
CA ARG A 17 1.80 -21.78 7.31
C ARG A 17 0.40 -22.25 7.70
N ALA A 18 -0.53 -21.30 7.93
CA ALA A 18 -1.92 -21.61 8.20
C ALA A 18 -2.59 -22.30 6.99
N ALA A 19 -2.29 -21.85 5.79
CA ALA A 19 -2.82 -22.42 4.57
C ALA A 19 -2.45 -23.90 4.40
N ARG A 20 -1.26 -24.30 4.88
CA ARG A 20 -0.80 -25.69 4.81
C ARG A 20 -1.69 -26.68 5.55
N VAL A 21 -2.41 -26.21 6.57
CA VAL A 21 -3.35 -27.03 7.34
C VAL A 21 -4.80 -26.71 6.98
N GLY A 22 -5.03 -26.08 5.86
CA GLY A 22 -6.38 -25.85 5.33
C GLY A 22 -7.02 -24.53 5.75
N PHE A 23 -6.31 -23.70 6.49
CA PHE A 23 -6.85 -22.40 6.91
C PHE A 23 -6.50 -21.35 5.85
N ASP A 24 -7.31 -21.31 4.80
CA ASP A 24 -7.09 -20.42 3.65
C ASP A 24 -8.39 -20.20 2.88
N TRP A 25 -8.42 -19.15 2.07
CA TRP A 25 -9.50 -18.92 1.10
C TRP A 25 -9.23 -19.75 -0.15
N PRO A 26 -10.28 -20.26 -0.81
CA PRO A 26 -10.10 -21.10 -2.00
C PRO A 26 -9.53 -20.37 -3.21
N ASP A 27 -9.69 -19.02 -3.28
CA ASP A 27 -9.20 -18.22 -4.40
C ASP A 27 -9.01 -16.76 -4.03
N SER A 28 -8.48 -15.97 -4.98
CA SER A 28 -8.25 -14.53 -4.79
C SER A 28 -9.53 -13.73 -4.60
N LYS A 29 -10.67 -14.21 -5.12
CA LYS A 29 -11.97 -13.53 -4.94
C LYS A 29 -12.39 -13.52 -3.48
N GLY A 30 -12.16 -14.62 -2.77
CA GLY A 30 -12.45 -14.71 -1.34
C GLY A 30 -11.58 -13.75 -0.54
N VAL A 31 -10.31 -13.62 -0.90
CA VAL A 31 -9.39 -12.67 -0.25
C VAL A 31 -9.83 -11.23 -0.50
N ILE A 32 -10.22 -10.91 -1.73
CA ILE A 32 -10.71 -9.56 -2.07
C ILE A 32 -11.98 -9.23 -1.29
N ALA A 33 -12.90 -10.19 -1.15
CA ALA A 33 -14.10 -9.99 -0.34
C ALA A 33 -13.74 -9.69 1.12
N LYS A 34 -12.74 -10.37 1.66
CA LYS A 34 -12.25 -10.12 3.01
C LYS A 34 -11.64 -8.72 3.15
N ILE A 35 -10.88 -8.26 2.16
CA ILE A 35 -10.31 -6.92 2.15
C ILE A 35 -11.43 -5.87 2.20
N ARG A 36 -12.49 -6.05 1.41
CA ARG A 36 -13.64 -5.14 1.42
C ARG A 36 -14.36 -5.15 2.77
N GLU A 37 -14.49 -6.31 3.38
CA GLU A 37 -15.08 -6.46 4.72
C GLU A 37 -14.27 -5.69 5.76
N GLU A 38 -12.93 -5.86 5.75
CA GLU A 38 -12.07 -5.16 6.71
C GLU A 38 -12.08 -3.66 6.48
N LEU A 39 -12.14 -3.21 5.23
CA LEU A 39 -12.24 -1.79 4.91
C LEU A 39 -13.57 -1.22 5.45
N ALA A 40 -14.67 -1.93 5.30
CA ALA A 40 -15.96 -1.51 5.84
C ALA A 40 -15.91 -1.39 7.37
N GLU A 41 -15.20 -2.29 8.05
CA GLU A 41 -15.04 -2.24 9.50
C GLU A 41 -14.21 -1.03 9.94
N VAL A 42 -13.18 -0.63 9.15
CA VAL A 42 -12.45 0.61 9.38
C VAL A 42 -13.40 1.82 9.29
N GLU A 43 -14.23 1.85 8.25
CA GLU A 43 -15.19 2.94 8.04
C GLU A 43 -16.21 3.03 9.21
N GLU A 44 -16.71 1.90 9.66
CA GLU A 44 -17.65 1.84 10.80
C GLU A 44 -16.98 2.37 12.08
N ALA A 45 -15.74 1.98 12.34
CA ALA A 45 -15.02 2.44 13.51
C ALA A 45 -14.77 3.95 13.47
N LEU A 46 -14.42 4.49 12.29
CA LEU A 46 -14.23 5.92 12.10
C LEU A 46 -15.54 6.69 12.29
N ASP A 47 -16.64 6.18 11.75
CA ASP A 47 -17.98 6.81 11.89
C ASP A 47 -18.42 6.81 13.35
N ALA A 48 -18.05 5.79 14.12
CA ALA A 48 -18.34 5.72 15.56
C ALA A 48 -17.42 6.58 16.41
N GLY A 49 -16.38 7.18 15.82
CA GLY A 49 -15.41 7.98 16.55
C GLY A 49 -14.46 7.14 17.39
N ASP A 50 -14.37 5.83 17.13
CA ASP A 50 -13.49 4.91 17.87
C ASP A 50 -12.17 4.75 17.14
N GLN A 51 -11.23 5.65 17.42
CA GLN A 51 -9.96 5.70 16.74
C GLN A 51 -9.09 4.48 17.04
N GLN A 52 -9.12 3.99 18.28
CA GLN A 52 -8.34 2.79 18.65
C GLN A 52 -8.83 1.56 17.90
N HIS A 53 -10.13 1.37 17.81
CA HIS A 53 -10.70 0.26 17.05
C HIS A 53 -10.38 0.39 15.55
N ALA A 54 -10.43 1.61 15.00
CA ALA A 54 -10.05 1.84 13.62
C ALA A 54 -8.60 1.44 13.34
N GLN A 55 -7.68 1.72 14.27
CA GLN A 55 -6.28 1.32 14.15
C GLN A 55 -6.12 -0.20 14.13
N GLU A 56 -6.87 -0.91 14.98
CA GLU A 56 -6.86 -2.37 14.99
C GLU A 56 -7.35 -2.94 13.66
N GLU A 57 -8.41 -2.37 13.12
CA GLU A 57 -8.96 -2.80 11.83
C GLU A 57 -8.01 -2.51 10.67
N VAL A 58 -7.22 -1.44 10.74
CA VAL A 58 -6.17 -1.18 9.75
C VAL A 58 -5.15 -2.32 9.74
N GLY A 59 -4.78 -2.83 10.92
CA GLY A 59 -3.88 -3.99 11.02
C GLY A 59 -4.47 -5.22 10.34
N ASP A 60 -5.76 -5.49 10.57
CA ASP A 60 -6.47 -6.61 9.95
C ASP A 60 -6.54 -6.44 8.43
N LEU A 61 -6.77 -5.21 7.96
CA LEU A 61 -6.79 -4.88 6.54
C LEU A 61 -5.43 -5.15 5.90
N LEU A 62 -4.35 -4.71 6.54
CA LEU A 62 -2.98 -4.95 6.05
C LEU A 62 -2.69 -6.45 5.95
N PHE A 63 -3.11 -7.22 6.94
CA PHE A 63 -2.94 -8.68 6.91
C PHE A 63 -3.69 -9.31 5.74
N ALA A 64 -4.93 -8.87 5.49
CA ALA A 64 -5.71 -9.36 4.34
C ALA A 64 -5.06 -9.00 3.01
N VAL A 65 -4.49 -7.79 2.87
CA VAL A 65 -3.76 -7.38 1.67
C VAL A 65 -2.51 -8.25 1.48
N THR A 66 -1.83 -8.60 2.56
CA THR A 66 -0.68 -9.50 2.51
C THR A 66 -1.08 -10.89 1.98
N ASN A 67 -2.26 -11.38 2.38
CA ASN A 67 -2.80 -12.62 1.83
C ASN A 67 -3.08 -12.53 0.33
N LEU A 68 -3.56 -11.39 -0.14
CA LEU A 68 -3.77 -11.18 -1.57
C LEU A 68 -2.45 -11.29 -2.34
N ALA A 69 -1.39 -10.67 -1.85
CA ALA A 69 -0.07 -10.77 -2.47
C ALA A 69 0.36 -12.24 -2.57
N ARG A 70 0.14 -13.01 -1.52
CA ARG A 70 0.47 -14.45 -1.51
C ARG A 70 -0.29 -15.21 -2.59
N THR A 71 -1.58 -14.94 -2.80
CA THR A 71 -2.37 -15.62 -3.83
C THR A 71 -1.91 -15.25 -5.24
N LEU A 72 -1.22 -14.14 -5.41
CA LEU A 72 -0.63 -13.71 -6.68
C LEU A 72 0.83 -14.17 -6.82
N ASN A 73 1.32 -15.01 -5.92
CA ASN A 73 2.71 -15.47 -5.86
C ASN A 73 3.69 -14.30 -5.76
N ALA A 74 3.30 -13.23 -5.09
CA ALA A 74 4.12 -12.04 -4.89
C ALA A 74 4.58 -11.96 -3.43
N ASP A 75 5.80 -11.44 -3.24
CA ASP A 75 6.33 -11.13 -1.92
C ASP A 75 5.81 -9.75 -1.51
N PRO A 76 4.99 -9.63 -0.44
CA PRO A 76 4.42 -8.34 -0.05
C PRO A 76 5.47 -7.31 0.36
N GLU A 77 6.60 -7.73 0.97
CA GLU A 77 7.69 -6.80 1.26
C GLU A 77 8.26 -6.21 -0.02
N GLN A 78 8.49 -7.04 -1.03
CA GLN A 78 9.01 -6.56 -2.31
C GLN A 78 8.01 -5.66 -3.02
N CYS A 79 6.73 -6.01 -2.99
CA CYS A 79 5.66 -5.16 -3.54
C CYS A 79 5.71 -3.76 -2.93
N LEU A 80 5.83 -3.69 -1.61
CA LEU A 80 5.85 -2.39 -0.92
C LEU A 80 7.17 -1.65 -1.15
N ARG A 81 8.32 -2.35 -1.18
CA ARG A 81 9.60 -1.72 -1.51
C ARG A 81 9.57 -1.07 -2.89
N THR A 82 8.97 -1.76 -3.86
CA THR A 82 8.84 -1.23 -5.22
C THR A 82 7.99 0.04 -5.23
N THR A 83 6.90 0.06 -4.46
CA THR A 83 6.06 1.24 -4.31
C THR A 83 6.78 2.37 -3.59
N ASN A 84 7.53 2.05 -2.54
CA ASN A 84 8.31 3.05 -1.81
C ASN A 84 9.33 3.74 -2.72
N ALA A 85 10.04 2.96 -3.53
CA ALA A 85 11.01 3.51 -4.49
C ALA A 85 10.33 4.38 -5.55
N LYS A 86 9.17 3.95 -6.02
CA LYS A 86 8.37 4.70 -6.98
C LYS A 86 7.88 6.02 -6.38
N PHE A 87 7.41 5.99 -5.14
CA PHE A 87 6.99 7.20 -4.43
C PHE A 87 8.15 8.19 -4.31
N GLU A 88 9.32 7.73 -3.86
CA GLU A 88 10.49 8.59 -3.72
C GLU A 88 10.88 9.22 -5.05
N ARG A 89 10.88 8.44 -6.12
CA ARG A 89 11.25 8.93 -7.46
C ARG A 89 10.28 10.01 -7.92
N ARG A 90 8.98 9.78 -7.77
CA ARG A 90 7.95 10.73 -8.18
C ARG A 90 7.97 12.00 -7.31
N PHE A 91 8.17 11.84 -6.02
CA PHE A 91 8.22 12.99 -5.12
C PHE A 91 9.46 13.85 -5.37
N ARG A 92 10.59 13.24 -5.70
CA ARG A 92 11.80 13.99 -6.12
C ARG A 92 11.55 14.78 -7.39
N TYR A 93 10.76 14.24 -8.31
CA TYR A 93 10.34 14.98 -9.50
C TYR A 93 9.52 16.20 -9.13
N VAL A 94 8.55 16.05 -8.21
CA VAL A 94 7.74 17.17 -7.71
C VAL A 94 8.63 18.23 -7.08
N GLU A 95 9.54 17.82 -6.20
CA GLU A 95 10.49 18.73 -5.56
C GLU A 95 11.34 19.48 -6.59
N GLY A 96 11.83 18.78 -7.60
CA GLY A 96 12.66 19.36 -8.65
C GLY A 96 11.92 20.39 -9.49
N GLU A 97 10.67 20.10 -9.86
CA GLU A 97 9.84 21.04 -10.64
C GLU A 97 9.51 22.30 -9.84
N LEU A 98 9.17 22.15 -8.57
CA LEU A 98 8.90 23.29 -7.70
C LEU A 98 10.16 24.13 -7.46
N SER A 99 11.31 23.49 -7.27
CA SER A 99 12.59 24.18 -7.12
C SER A 99 12.97 24.95 -8.39
N ALA A 100 12.76 24.37 -9.56
CA ALA A 100 13.01 25.04 -10.84
C ALA A 100 12.11 26.26 -11.04
N ALA A 101 10.90 26.22 -10.51
CA ALA A 101 9.96 27.34 -10.53
C ALA A 101 10.18 28.34 -9.38
N GLN A 102 11.21 28.14 -8.55
CA GLN A 102 11.50 28.92 -7.36
C GLN A 102 10.31 28.99 -6.39
N ARG A 103 9.59 27.87 -6.30
CA ARG A 103 8.40 27.72 -5.46
C ARG A 103 8.72 26.83 -4.26
N PRO A 104 8.76 27.35 -3.03
CA PRO A 104 9.00 26.53 -1.85
C PRO A 104 7.91 25.46 -1.66
N LEU A 105 8.30 24.27 -1.25
CA LEU A 105 7.35 23.17 -0.97
C LEU A 105 6.31 23.58 0.05
N THR A 106 6.72 24.33 1.08
CA THR A 106 5.82 24.77 2.16
C THR A 106 4.75 25.77 1.67
N GLU A 107 4.96 26.41 0.52
CA GLU A 107 4.02 27.37 -0.07
C GLU A 107 3.21 26.75 -1.22
N ALA A 108 3.59 25.58 -1.70
CA ALA A 108 2.88 24.92 -2.77
C ALA A 108 1.58 24.31 -2.25
N SER A 109 0.50 24.44 -3.05
CA SER A 109 -0.76 23.80 -2.73
C SER A 109 -0.71 22.30 -3.05
N LEU A 110 -1.65 21.55 -2.49
CA LEU A 110 -1.79 20.13 -2.83
C LEU A 110 -2.07 19.95 -4.32
N ASP A 111 -2.88 20.83 -4.91
CA ASP A 111 -3.19 20.78 -6.35
C ASP A 111 -1.95 20.99 -7.21
N GLU A 112 -1.05 21.90 -6.83
CA GLU A 112 0.22 22.11 -7.53
C GLU A 112 1.09 20.86 -7.46
N MET A 113 1.23 20.28 -6.27
CA MET A 113 2.01 19.05 -6.08
C MET A 113 1.41 17.89 -6.86
N GLU A 114 0.10 17.75 -6.84
CA GLU A 114 -0.61 16.69 -7.55
C GLU A 114 -0.41 16.80 -9.07
N ALA A 115 -0.43 18.02 -9.61
CA ALA A 115 -0.18 18.25 -11.04
C ALA A 115 1.21 17.75 -11.43
N HIS A 116 2.23 18.05 -10.63
CA HIS A 116 3.60 17.57 -10.88
C HIS A 116 3.71 16.06 -10.71
N TRP A 117 2.97 15.51 -9.74
CA TRP A 117 2.92 14.06 -9.54
C TRP A 117 2.33 13.34 -10.76
N GLN A 118 1.25 13.87 -11.33
CA GLN A 118 0.64 13.30 -12.54
C GLN A 118 1.59 13.40 -13.74
N ALA A 119 2.33 14.51 -13.83
CA ALA A 119 3.34 14.69 -14.87
C ALA A 119 4.47 13.66 -14.73
N ALA A 120 4.90 13.36 -13.51
CA ALA A 120 5.90 12.33 -13.24
C ALA A 120 5.44 10.96 -13.73
N LYS A 121 4.17 10.62 -13.45
CA LYS A 121 3.57 9.37 -13.91
C LYS A 121 3.53 9.29 -15.42
N ALA A 122 3.20 10.39 -16.09
CA ALA A 122 3.14 10.45 -17.55
C ALA A 122 4.52 10.24 -18.18
N GLU A 123 5.57 10.82 -17.61
CA GLU A 123 6.95 10.62 -18.07
C GLU A 123 7.39 9.16 -17.93
N GLU A 124 7.04 8.52 -16.84
CA GLU A 124 7.36 7.11 -16.64
C GLU A 124 6.73 6.24 -17.72
N LYS A 125 5.48 6.51 -18.08
CA LYS A 125 4.78 5.79 -19.15
C LYS A 125 5.47 5.97 -20.50
N GLN A 126 5.90 7.19 -20.82
CA GLN A 126 6.61 7.48 -22.06
C GLN A 126 7.94 6.73 -22.12
N SER A 127 8.69 6.72 -21.02
CA SER A 127 9.97 5.99 -20.94
C SER A 127 9.80 4.49 -21.13
N THR A 128 8.68 3.92 -20.67
CA THR A 128 8.39 2.50 -20.79
C THR A 128 8.04 2.09 -22.20
N HIS A 129 7.52 3.02 -23.01
CA HIS A 129 7.07 2.77 -24.38
C HIS A 129 8.05 3.24 -25.44
N SER A 130 9.17 3.86 -25.04
CA SER A 130 10.15 4.38 -26.01
C SER A 130 11.28 3.36 -26.33
#